data_6eac8f55c241cb0c77f0d90cfa90a28e
#
_entry.id   6eac8f55c241cb0c77f0d90cfa90a28e
#
_cell.length_a   1.000
_cell.length_b   1.000
_cell.length_c   1.000
_cell.angle_alpha   90.00
_cell.angle_beta   90.00
_cell.angle_gamma   90.00
#
_symmetry.space_group_name_H-M   'P 1'
#
loop_
_entity.id
_entity.type
_entity.pdbx_description
1 polymer ?
#
loop_
_entity_poly.entity_id
_entity_poly.type
_entity_poly.pdbx_seq_one_letter_code
_entity_poly.pdbx_strand_id
1 'polypeptide(L)'
;NNQIFQHIDPSTSLVDLEWANGGRQIVMNAIRKIGDGGKYDLAHRCQRLLFGVFNCAIGASMMYQKTEGSGRNPAGRFEGDDSPEPAPKHHPSINWEKVPALLSDVQLNRSSSNIQAVASTKLLLMTFLRAGALTRLQWDWFNTTHDDTITIPGDTPGLKRQKGKNDHIPHHVPITPQMQQIFDLMHKLNGDTPYVFAPLRESRFPHLDPSAPNNFLRSIGYKDVLRAHGWRSTALTTGIDVLGVERDVIKRQMGHLPEGKVNQAYDKALRLEDRRKFLNDWCDLLEQNGLVV
;
A
#
# COMPACT_ATOMS: atom_id res chain seq x y z
N ASN A 1 4.39 -1.65 19.69
CA ASN A 1 4.50 -2.44 20.92
C ASN A 1 4.37 -1.59 22.19
N ASN A 2 4.92 -0.37 22.26
CA ASN A 2 4.80 0.48 23.43
C ASN A 2 3.36 0.79 23.86
N GLN A 3 2.41 0.83 22.91
CA GLN A 3 1.03 1.20 23.22
C GLN A 3 0.30 0.15 24.08
N ILE A 4 0.59 -1.12 23.90
CA ILE A 4 -0.01 -2.21 24.70
C ILE A 4 0.60 -2.22 26.10
N PHE A 5 1.92 -2.12 26.20
CA PHE A 5 2.66 -2.16 27.48
C PHE A 5 2.50 -0.91 28.34
N GLN A 6 1.85 0.13 27.86
CA GLN A 6 1.39 1.25 28.70
C GLN A 6 0.14 0.88 29.53
N HIS A 7 -0.55 -0.20 29.18
CA HIS A 7 -1.82 -0.59 29.79
C HIS A 7 -1.85 -2.03 30.31
N ILE A 8 -0.87 -2.84 29.93
CA ILE A 8 -0.64 -4.19 30.46
C ILE A 8 0.83 -4.24 30.87
N ASP A 9 1.08 -4.56 32.14
CA ASP A 9 2.44 -4.69 32.67
C ASP A 9 3.20 -5.77 31.86
N PRO A 10 4.37 -5.47 31.29
CA PRO A 10 5.16 -6.45 30.56
C PRO A 10 5.55 -7.70 31.37
N SER A 11 5.54 -7.62 32.68
CA SER A 11 5.80 -8.75 33.60
C SER A 11 4.57 -9.65 33.81
N THR A 12 3.36 -9.23 33.39
CA THR A 12 2.14 -10.04 33.50
C THR A 12 2.32 -11.36 32.76
N SER A 13 2.12 -12.48 33.48
CA SER A 13 2.27 -13.80 32.88
C SER A 13 1.15 -14.11 31.89
N LEU A 14 1.41 -15.00 30.92
CA LEU A 14 0.36 -15.46 30.01
C LEU A 14 -0.77 -16.19 30.77
N VAL A 15 -0.45 -16.84 31.89
CA VAL A 15 -1.43 -17.52 32.74
C VAL A 15 -2.39 -16.52 33.37
N ASP A 16 -1.90 -15.37 33.84
CA ASP A 16 -2.75 -14.30 34.41
C ASP A 16 -3.68 -13.67 33.35
N LEU A 17 -3.28 -13.77 32.06
CA LEU A 17 -4.07 -13.30 30.93
C LEU A 17 -5.02 -14.37 30.36
N GLU A 18 -5.09 -15.55 30.94
CA GLU A 18 -6.07 -16.56 30.57
C GLU A 18 -7.50 -16.09 30.86
N TRP A 19 -8.42 -16.55 30.02
CA TRP A 19 -9.83 -16.21 30.20
C TRP A 19 -10.37 -16.58 31.58
N ALA A 20 -10.01 -17.77 32.07
CA ALA A 20 -10.42 -18.28 33.40
C ALA A 20 -9.91 -17.40 34.54
N ASN A 21 -8.80 -16.70 34.37
CA ASN A 21 -8.17 -15.84 35.38
C ASN A 21 -8.56 -14.36 35.24
N GLY A 22 -9.62 -14.06 34.47
CA GLY A 22 -10.06 -12.68 34.24
C GLY A 22 -9.22 -11.92 33.18
N GLY A 23 -8.32 -12.58 32.49
CA GLY A 23 -7.41 -11.98 31.51
C GLY A 23 -8.14 -11.23 30.41
N ARG A 24 -9.35 -11.68 30.01
CA ARG A 24 -10.19 -10.92 29.06
C ARG A 24 -10.45 -9.49 29.56
N GLN A 25 -10.79 -9.31 30.83
CA GLN A 25 -11.09 -7.99 31.37
C GLN A 25 -9.86 -7.08 31.30
N ILE A 26 -8.67 -7.62 31.63
CA ILE A 26 -7.39 -6.90 31.56
C ILE A 26 -7.12 -6.49 30.11
N VAL A 27 -7.20 -7.42 29.17
CA VAL A 27 -6.93 -7.18 27.75
C VAL A 27 -7.92 -6.17 27.16
N MET A 28 -9.23 -6.35 27.39
CA MET A 28 -10.24 -5.44 26.84
C MET A 28 -10.19 -4.05 27.45
N ASN A 29 -9.88 -3.92 28.74
CA ASN A 29 -9.64 -2.61 29.36
C ASN A 29 -8.43 -1.89 28.74
N ALA A 30 -7.36 -2.62 28.46
CA ALA A 30 -6.21 -2.04 27.76
C ALA A 30 -6.58 -1.57 26.34
N ILE A 31 -7.34 -2.38 25.59
CA ILE A 31 -7.82 -2.01 24.25
C ILE A 31 -8.72 -0.77 24.30
N ARG A 32 -9.66 -0.68 25.25
CA ARG A 32 -10.53 0.50 25.44
C ARG A 32 -9.69 1.75 25.73
N LYS A 33 -8.75 1.67 26.67
CA LYS A 33 -7.84 2.79 27.00
C LYS A 33 -7.01 3.26 25.80
N ILE A 34 -6.55 2.33 24.94
CA ILE A 34 -5.89 2.69 23.66
C ILE A 34 -6.85 3.42 22.72
N GLY A 35 -8.13 3.04 22.72
CA GLY A 35 -9.19 3.65 21.91
C GLY A 35 -9.65 5.02 22.40
N ASP A 36 -9.38 5.36 23.66
CA ASP A 36 -9.76 6.64 24.23
C ASP A 36 -9.19 7.82 23.41
N GLY A 37 -9.96 8.89 23.30
CA GLY A 37 -9.60 10.01 22.44
C GLY A 37 -9.72 9.74 20.94
N GLY A 38 -10.50 8.75 20.52
CA GLY A 38 -10.82 8.47 19.12
C GLY A 38 -9.78 7.64 18.36
N LYS A 39 -8.83 6.99 19.04
CA LYS A 39 -7.78 6.15 18.42
C LYS A 39 -8.26 4.72 18.12
N TYR A 40 -9.49 4.56 17.67
CA TYR A 40 -10.13 3.25 17.43
C TYR A 40 -9.35 2.35 16.46
N ASP A 41 -8.80 2.91 15.35
CA ASP A 41 -7.95 2.15 14.42
C ASP A 41 -6.73 1.52 15.09
N LEU A 42 -6.12 2.25 16.05
CA LEU A 42 -4.97 1.76 16.80
C LEU A 42 -5.40 0.66 17.77
N ALA A 43 -6.50 0.87 18.50
CA ALA A 43 -7.07 -0.12 19.41
C ALA A 43 -7.39 -1.44 18.68
N HIS A 44 -8.05 -1.37 17.52
CA HIS A 44 -8.34 -2.56 16.70
C HIS A 44 -7.09 -3.26 16.17
N ARG A 45 -6.05 -2.51 15.80
CA ARG A 45 -4.76 -3.11 15.40
C ARG A 45 -4.08 -3.81 16.57
N CYS A 46 -4.10 -3.20 17.75
CA CYS A 46 -3.57 -3.81 18.97
C CYS A 46 -4.37 -5.07 19.34
N GLN A 47 -5.70 -5.04 19.26
CA GLN A 47 -6.56 -6.20 19.51
C GLN A 47 -6.23 -7.36 18.55
N ARG A 48 -6.11 -7.09 17.25
CA ARG A 48 -5.74 -8.12 16.25
C ARG A 48 -4.35 -8.71 16.50
N LEU A 49 -3.40 -7.87 16.92
CA LEU A 49 -2.06 -8.34 17.28
C LEU A 49 -2.11 -9.28 18.48
N LEU A 50 -2.78 -8.85 19.56
CA LEU A 50 -2.95 -9.67 20.77
C LEU A 50 -3.72 -10.96 20.47
N PHE A 51 -4.76 -10.91 19.63
CA PHE A 51 -5.47 -12.09 19.18
C PHE A 51 -4.53 -13.11 18.51
N GLY A 52 -3.63 -12.65 17.63
CA GLY A 52 -2.62 -13.51 17.03
C GLY A 52 -1.64 -14.10 18.05
N VAL A 53 -1.17 -13.29 18.99
CA VAL A 53 -0.26 -13.74 20.08
C VAL A 53 -0.92 -14.80 20.95
N PHE A 54 -2.15 -14.56 21.40
CA PHE A 54 -2.87 -15.53 22.23
C PHE A 54 -3.22 -16.81 21.47
N ASN A 55 -3.56 -16.74 20.18
CA ASN A 55 -3.74 -17.96 19.37
C ASN A 55 -2.45 -18.77 19.27
N CYS A 56 -1.30 -18.13 19.11
CA CYS A 56 -0.01 -18.84 19.15
C CYS A 56 0.26 -19.48 20.51
N ALA A 57 0.00 -18.74 21.61
CA ALA A 57 0.19 -19.26 22.96
C ALA A 57 -0.75 -20.44 23.28
N ILE A 58 -2.00 -20.36 22.86
CA ILE A 58 -2.98 -21.45 23.01
C ILE A 58 -2.55 -22.65 22.18
N GLY A 59 -2.17 -22.46 20.92
CA GLY A 59 -1.69 -23.53 20.03
C GLY A 59 -0.40 -24.19 20.50
N ALA A 60 0.48 -23.45 21.19
CA ALA A 60 1.71 -23.96 21.79
C ALA A 60 1.51 -24.54 23.21
N SER A 61 0.27 -24.64 23.69
CA SER A 61 -0.06 -25.10 25.06
C SER A 61 0.60 -24.28 26.19
N MET A 62 0.98 -23.05 25.89
CA MET A 62 1.56 -22.10 26.87
C MET A 62 0.46 -21.43 27.74
N MET A 63 -0.77 -21.45 27.26
CA MET A 63 -1.99 -21.08 27.98
C MET A 63 -2.86 -22.32 28.15
N TYR A 64 -3.23 -22.62 29.39
CA TYR A 64 -3.78 -23.92 29.69
C TYR A 64 -5.30 -24.04 29.48
N GLN A 65 -5.77 -25.26 29.12
CA GLN A 65 -7.12 -25.53 28.70
C GLN A 65 -7.73 -26.72 29.42
N LYS A 66 -8.15 -26.58 30.67
CA LYS A 66 -8.81 -27.69 31.34
C LYS A 66 -10.24 -27.48 31.82
N THR A 67 -10.81 -26.28 31.71
CA THR A 67 -12.17 -25.97 32.16
C THR A 67 -13.05 -25.47 31.04
N GLU A 68 -14.37 -25.63 31.12
CA GLU A 68 -15.32 -25.01 30.19
C GLU A 68 -15.06 -23.51 30.09
N GLY A 69 -14.83 -23.01 28.87
CA GLY A 69 -14.41 -21.66 28.61
C GLY A 69 -12.88 -21.44 28.57
N SER A 70 -12.06 -22.40 29.04
CA SER A 70 -10.61 -22.38 28.84
C SER A 70 -10.30 -22.57 27.34
N GLY A 71 -9.31 -21.86 26.84
CA GLY A 71 -8.98 -21.85 25.41
C GLY A 71 -9.69 -20.78 24.59
N ARG A 72 -10.55 -19.96 25.17
CA ARG A 72 -11.06 -18.76 24.53
C ARG A 72 -9.97 -17.71 24.53
N ASN A 73 -9.73 -17.15 23.35
CA ASN A 73 -8.75 -16.09 23.19
C ASN A 73 -9.20 -14.80 23.93
N PRO A 74 -8.42 -14.26 24.88
CA PRO A 74 -8.81 -13.07 25.66
C PRO A 74 -9.04 -11.82 24.80
N ALA A 75 -8.39 -11.72 23.64
CA ALA A 75 -8.56 -10.63 22.68
C ALA A 75 -9.63 -10.93 21.60
N GLY A 76 -10.36 -12.06 21.71
CA GLY A 76 -11.41 -12.44 20.77
C GLY A 76 -12.57 -11.45 20.79
N ARG A 77 -13.21 -11.28 19.62
CA ARG A 77 -14.50 -10.58 19.50
C ARG A 77 -15.64 -11.56 19.70
N PHE A 78 -16.67 -11.13 20.39
CA PHE A 78 -17.89 -11.90 20.64
C PHE A 78 -19.11 -11.04 20.32
N GLU A 79 -20.21 -11.70 20.03
CA GLU A 79 -21.51 -11.06 19.86
C GLU A 79 -21.85 -10.23 21.11
N GLY A 80 -22.15 -8.94 20.95
CA GLY A 80 -22.36 -8.00 22.05
C GLY A 80 -21.09 -7.28 22.55
N ASP A 81 -19.96 -7.40 21.87
CA ASP A 81 -18.76 -6.59 22.18
C ASP A 81 -18.96 -5.16 21.64
N ASP A 82 -19.27 -4.23 22.55
CA ASP A 82 -19.52 -2.80 22.26
C ASP A 82 -18.27 -2.00 21.88
N SER A 83 -17.16 -2.66 21.52
CA SER A 83 -15.96 -1.97 21.04
C SER A 83 -16.29 -1.21 19.76
N PRO A 84 -16.18 0.14 19.73
CA PRO A 84 -16.53 0.92 18.57
C PRO A 84 -15.72 0.47 17.35
N GLU A 85 -16.39 0.11 16.28
CA GLU A 85 -15.69 -0.16 15.02
C GLU A 85 -15.22 1.17 14.41
N PRO A 86 -13.94 1.26 14.00
CA PRO A 86 -13.50 2.44 13.29
C PRO A 86 -14.27 2.52 11.98
N ALA A 87 -14.85 3.68 11.72
CA ALA A 87 -15.43 3.95 10.40
C ALA A 87 -14.36 3.71 9.33
N PRO A 88 -14.70 3.04 8.21
CA PRO A 88 -13.74 2.81 7.14
C PRO A 88 -13.22 4.16 6.63
N LYS A 89 -11.95 4.45 6.94
CA LYS A 89 -11.27 5.66 6.43
C LYS A 89 -10.74 5.38 5.05
N HIS A 90 -11.40 5.94 4.04
CA HIS A 90 -10.83 5.98 2.70
C HIS A 90 -9.60 6.91 2.68
N HIS A 91 -8.61 6.56 1.87
CA HIS A 91 -7.49 7.48 1.66
C HIS A 91 -8.01 8.71 0.91
N PRO A 92 -7.58 9.92 1.31
CA PRO A 92 -7.94 11.14 0.61
C PRO A 92 -7.62 11.02 -0.89
N SER A 93 -8.59 11.34 -1.73
CA SER A 93 -8.52 11.33 -3.20
C SER A 93 -9.16 12.61 -3.74
N ILE A 94 -8.82 12.99 -4.96
CA ILE A 94 -9.39 14.13 -5.66
C ILE A 94 -10.22 13.66 -6.85
N ASN A 95 -11.21 14.46 -7.23
CA ASN A 95 -11.93 14.26 -8.46
C ASN A 95 -11.11 14.75 -9.66
N TRP A 96 -11.50 14.33 -10.87
CA TRP A 96 -10.76 14.63 -12.09
C TRP A 96 -10.61 16.13 -12.34
N GLU A 97 -11.63 16.91 -12.03
CA GLU A 97 -11.65 18.38 -12.22
C GLU A 97 -10.51 19.11 -11.46
N LYS A 98 -9.96 18.48 -10.41
CA LYS A 98 -8.85 19.01 -9.63
C LYS A 98 -7.48 18.54 -10.12
N VAL A 99 -7.44 17.63 -11.09
CA VAL A 99 -6.18 17.06 -11.58
C VAL A 99 -5.31 18.10 -12.31
N PRO A 100 -5.86 19.00 -13.16
CA PRO A 100 -5.02 20.04 -13.77
C PRO A 100 -4.31 20.93 -12.75
N ALA A 101 -4.98 21.30 -11.65
CA ALA A 101 -4.34 22.06 -10.57
C ALA A 101 -3.21 21.27 -9.90
N LEU A 102 -3.44 19.99 -9.60
CA LEU A 102 -2.40 19.10 -9.06
C LEU A 102 -1.17 19.05 -9.96
N LEU A 103 -1.36 18.86 -11.27
CA LEU A 103 -0.26 18.74 -12.23
C LEU A 103 0.52 20.06 -12.35
N SER A 104 -0.17 21.20 -12.33
CA SER A 104 0.44 22.52 -12.26
C SER A 104 1.30 22.70 -11.00
N ASP A 105 0.76 22.32 -9.83
CA ASP A 105 1.47 22.44 -8.55
C ASP A 105 2.71 21.52 -8.51
N VAL A 106 2.62 20.30 -9.06
CA VAL A 106 3.76 19.40 -9.21
C VAL A 106 4.84 20.04 -10.08
N GLN A 107 4.46 20.68 -11.18
CA GLN A 107 5.39 21.32 -12.09
C GLN A 107 6.03 22.57 -11.49
N LEU A 108 5.26 23.44 -10.85
CA LEU A 108 5.76 24.69 -10.22
C LEU A 108 6.75 24.42 -9.09
N ASN A 109 6.57 23.33 -8.36
CA ASN A 109 7.40 22.99 -7.19
C ASN A 109 8.56 22.01 -7.51
N ARG A 110 8.78 21.66 -8.78
CA ARG A 110 9.83 20.70 -9.17
C ARG A 110 11.25 21.15 -8.79
N SER A 111 11.54 22.44 -8.88
CA SER A 111 12.88 22.99 -8.63
C SER A 111 13.21 23.13 -7.15
N SER A 112 12.20 23.23 -6.29
CA SER A 112 12.37 23.37 -4.84
C SER A 112 12.40 22.03 -4.10
N SER A 113 12.28 20.92 -4.82
CA SER A 113 12.11 19.59 -4.27
C SER A 113 13.14 18.59 -4.79
N ASN A 114 13.31 17.49 -4.07
CA ASN A 114 14.16 16.40 -4.53
C ASN A 114 13.64 15.84 -5.87
N ILE A 115 14.48 15.87 -6.91
CA ILE A 115 14.16 15.43 -8.26
C ILE A 115 13.58 14.01 -8.30
N GLN A 116 14.09 13.10 -7.47
CA GLN A 116 13.60 11.72 -7.40
C GLN A 116 12.20 11.63 -6.76
N ALA A 117 11.89 12.50 -5.78
CA ALA A 117 10.56 12.58 -5.20
C ALA A 117 9.54 13.11 -6.22
N VAL A 118 9.92 14.08 -7.02
CA VAL A 118 9.08 14.61 -8.12
C VAL A 118 8.87 13.54 -9.19
N ALA A 119 9.96 12.94 -9.70
CA ALA A 119 9.92 11.91 -10.73
C ALA A 119 9.10 10.68 -10.28
N SER A 120 9.34 10.20 -9.06
CA SER A 120 8.56 9.08 -8.50
C SER A 120 7.07 9.43 -8.30
N THR A 121 6.75 10.68 -7.99
CA THR A 121 5.36 11.13 -7.93
C THR A 121 4.72 11.13 -9.32
N LYS A 122 5.38 11.68 -10.34
CA LYS A 122 4.88 11.65 -11.73
C LYS A 122 4.64 10.21 -12.21
N LEU A 123 5.63 9.31 -12.02
CA LEU A 123 5.47 7.90 -12.37
C LEU A 123 4.35 7.22 -11.59
N LEU A 124 4.13 7.58 -10.33
CA LEU A 124 3.03 7.06 -9.53
C LEU A 124 1.68 7.49 -10.11
N LEU A 125 1.56 8.74 -10.59
CA LEU A 125 0.36 9.24 -11.26
C LEU A 125 0.09 8.51 -12.59
N MET A 126 1.13 8.08 -13.31
CA MET A 126 1.02 7.37 -14.57
C MET A 126 0.79 5.86 -14.41
N THR A 127 1.52 5.21 -13.51
CA THR A 127 1.56 3.73 -13.41
C THR A 127 0.52 3.13 -12.49
N PHE A 128 -0.02 3.90 -11.55
CA PHE A 128 -0.88 3.45 -10.43
C PHE A 128 -0.19 2.45 -9.48
N LEU A 129 1.11 2.31 -9.55
CA LEU A 129 1.85 1.47 -8.61
C LEU A 129 1.69 1.99 -7.18
N ARG A 130 1.78 1.10 -6.21
CA ARG A 130 1.94 1.55 -4.83
C ARG A 130 3.35 2.09 -4.63
N ALA A 131 3.48 3.15 -3.85
CA ALA A 131 4.76 3.81 -3.60
C ALA A 131 5.86 2.81 -3.16
N GLY A 132 5.49 1.79 -2.36
CA GLY A 132 6.43 0.76 -1.94
C GLY A 132 7.00 -0.10 -3.07
N ALA A 133 6.25 -0.36 -4.13
CA ALA A 133 6.75 -1.07 -5.31
C ALA A 133 7.50 -0.13 -6.26
N LEU A 134 6.95 1.07 -6.48
CA LEU A 134 7.55 2.05 -7.39
C LEU A 134 8.97 2.47 -6.96
N THR A 135 9.16 2.79 -5.69
CA THR A 135 10.47 3.24 -5.19
C THR A 135 11.53 2.13 -5.15
N ARG A 136 11.15 0.87 -5.36
CA ARG A 136 12.03 -0.29 -5.42
C ARG A 136 12.32 -0.77 -6.85
N LEU A 137 11.86 -0.04 -7.87
CA LEU A 137 12.16 -0.41 -9.25
C LEU A 137 13.67 -0.54 -9.47
N GLN A 138 14.06 -1.61 -10.16
CA GLN A 138 15.44 -1.91 -10.51
C GLN A 138 15.58 -1.92 -12.04
N TRP A 139 16.74 -1.54 -12.53
CA TRP A 139 17.01 -1.45 -13.97
C TRP A 139 16.97 -2.82 -14.65
N ASP A 140 17.34 -3.88 -13.95
CA ASP A 140 17.31 -5.26 -14.47
C ASP A 140 15.89 -5.85 -14.61
N TRP A 141 14.86 -5.11 -14.20
CA TRP A 141 13.45 -5.52 -14.40
C TRP A 141 12.84 -5.04 -15.71
N PHE A 142 13.58 -4.22 -16.47
CA PHE A 142 13.10 -3.66 -17.73
C PHE A 142 13.32 -4.63 -18.87
N ASN A 143 12.32 -4.78 -19.75
CA ASN A 143 12.37 -5.57 -21.00
C ASN A 143 12.79 -7.04 -20.80
N THR A 144 12.54 -7.62 -19.62
CA THR A 144 12.96 -8.99 -19.30
C THR A 144 12.06 -10.07 -19.90
N THR A 145 10.75 -9.81 -19.98
CA THR A 145 9.74 -10.79 -20.40
C THR A 145 8.97 -10.30 -21.64
N HIS A 146 8.71 -9.02 -21.69
CA HIS A 146 7.99 -8.35 -22.80
C HIS A 146 8.68 -7.02 -23.09
N ASP A 147 8.72 -6.65 -24.36
CA ASP A 147 9.26 -5.36 -24.79
C ASP A 147 8.45 -4.19 -24.22
N ASP A 148 9.12 -3.08 -23.97
CA ASP A 148 8.53 -1.87 -23.37
C ASP A 148 7.69 -2.17 -22.12
N THR A 149 8.25 -2.99 -21.22
CA THR A 149 7.55 -3.45 -20.03
C THR A 149 8.51 -3.62 -18.84
N ILE A 150 8.06 -3.22 -17.67
CA ILE A 150 8.75 -3.50 -16.41
C ILE A 150 8.13 -4.76 -15.80
N THR A 151 8.94 -5.76 -15.49
CA THR A 151 8.51 -7.00 -14.82
C THR A 151 8.92 -6.96 -13.35
N ILE A 152 8.00 -6.56 -12.49
CA ILE A 152 8.23 -6.44 -11.05
C ILE A 152 8.04 -7.80 -10.40
N PRO A 153 9.04 -8.39 -9.70
CA PRO A 153 8.91 -9.65 -8.99
C PRO A 153 7.75 -9.62 -7.99
N GLY A 154 7.03 -10.74 -7.88
CA GLY A 154 5.79 -10.79 -7.10
C GLY A 154 5.98 -10.62 -5.59
N ASP A 155 7.14 -10.98 -5.07
CA ASP A 155 7.54 -10.81 -3.66
C ASP A 155 7.93 -9.36 -3.31
N THR A 156 7.98 -8.46 -4.31
CA THR A 156 8.34 -7.05 -4.08
C THR A 156 7.39 -6.39 -3.08
N PRO A 157 7.92 -5.78 -2.00
CA PRO A 157 7.10 -5.06 -1.03
C PRO A 157 6.28 -3.95 -1.70
N GLY A 158 4.97 -3.95 -1.48
CA GLY A 158 4.04 -3.01 -2.13
C GLY A 158 3.11 -3.66 -3.14
N LEU A 159 3.43 -4.83 -3.70
CA LEU A 159 2.49 -5.58 -4.54
C LEU A 159 1.38 -6.27 -3.72
N LYS A 160 1.56 -6.41 -2.40
CA LYS A 160 0.60 -7.08 -1.49
C LYS A 160 0.31 -8.53 -1.88
N ARG A 161 1.33 -9.26 -2.35
CA ARG A 161 1.25 -10.69 -2.54
C ARG A 161 1.36 -11.42 -1.19
N GLN A 162 0.75 -12.59 -1.09
CA GLN A 162 0.83 -13.45 0.09
C GLN A 162 2.00 -14.42 -0.07
N LYS A 163 2.94 -14.41 0.89
CA LYS A 163 4.11 -15.29 0.89
C LYS A 163 3.70 -16.75 0.79
N GLY A 164 4.36 -17.48 -0.08
CA GLY A 164 4.11 -18.90 -0.33
C GLY A 164 2.80 -19.22 -1.06
N LYS A 165 2.01 -18.19 -1.49
CA LYS A 165 0.75 -18.41 -2.18
C LYS A 165 0.71 -17.78 -3.57
N ASN A 166 1.04 -16.50 -3.68
CA ASN A 166 1.00 -15.77 -4.96
C ASN A 166 2.14 -14.76 -5.10
N ASP A 167 3.15 -14.82 -4.23
CA ASP A 167 4.37 -14.04 -4.29
C ASP A 167 5.30 -14.41 -5.47
N HIS A 168 5.07 -15.55 -6.10
CA HIS A 168 5.70 -15.95 -7.36
C HIS A 168 5.11 -15.27 -8.60
N ILE A 169 3.94 -14.59 -8.48
CA ILE A 169 3.24 -13.97 -9.61
C ILE A 169 3.79 -12.55 -9.81
N PRO A 170 4.55 -12.29 -10.89
CA PRO A 170 5.09 -10.97 -11.16
C PRO A 170 3.98 -9.99 -11.55
N HIS A 171 4.32 -8.70 -11.55
CA HIS A 171 3.48 -7.64 -12.05
C HIS A 171 4.16 -6.94 -13.22
N HIS A 172 3.56 -7.04 -14.39
CA HIS A 172 4.04 -6.40 -15.61
C HIS A 172 3.42 -5.00 -15.74
N VAL A 173 4.24 -4.00 -16.07
CA VAL A 173 3.80 -2.61 -16.27
C VAL A 173 4.28 -2.14 -17.65
N PRO A 174 3.38 -1.93 -18.61
CA PRO A 174 3.75 -1.32 -19.88
C PRO A 174 4.35 0.06 -19.71
N ILE A 175 5.39 0.38 -20.46
CA ILE A 175 6.06 1.68 -20.45
C ILE A 175 5.46 2.53 -21.58
N THR A 176 5.06 3.76 -21.26
CA THR A 176 4.62 4.75 -22.25
C THR A 176 5.77 5.69 -22.61
N PRO A 177 5.69 6.44 -23.73
CA PRO A 177 6.71 7.43 -24.10
C PRO A 177 6.99 8.46 -22.98
N GLN A 178 5.95 8.89 -22.26
CA GLN A 178 6.08 9.84 -21.15
C GLN A 178 6.84 9.21 -19.96
N MET A 179 6.56 7.96 -19.65
CA MET A 179 7.29 7.23 -18.59
C MET A 179 8.75 7.05 -19.00
N GLN A 180 9.03 6.74 -20.27
CA GLN A 180 10.38 6.53 -20.78
C GLN A 180 11.23 7.78 -20.59
N GLN A 181 10.71 8.98 -20.84
CA GLN A 181 11.44 10.24 -20.63
C GLN A 181 11.89 10.39 -19.16
N ILE A 182 11.04 10.00 -18.21
CA ILE A 182 11.42 10.03 -16.78
C ILE A 182 12.45 8.95 -16.47
N PHE A 183 12.33 7.75 -17.04
CA PHE A 183 13.33 6.69 -16.85
C PHE A 183 14.68 7.09 -17.42
N ASP A 184 14.71 7.73 -18.59
CA ASP A 184 15.94 8.24 -19.20
C ASP A 184 16.62 9.29 -18.31
N LEU A 185 15.83 10.19 -17.70
CA LEU A 185 16.33 11.16 -16.74
C LEU A 185 16.89 10.46 -15.48
N MET A 186 16.17 9.48 -14.95
CA MET A 186 16.61 8.72 -13.77
C MET A 186 17.85 7.87 -14.10
N HIS A 187 17.96 7.34 -15.31
CA HIS A 187 19.13 6.57 -15.72
C HIS A 187 20.40 7.44 -15.81
N LYS A 188 20.28 8.68 -16.25
CA LYS A 188 21.39 9.66 -16.19
C LYS A 188 21.87 9.97 -14.79
N LEU A 189 20.99 9.85 -13.78
CA LEU A 189 21.29 10.14 -12.38
C LEU A 189 21.74 8.93 -11.59
N ASN A 190 21.19 7.75 -11.86
CA ASN A 190 21.30 6.54 -11.05
C ASN A 190 21.62 5.28 -11.87
N GLY A 191 22.03 5.42 -13.15
CA GLY A 191 22.24 4.28 -14.03
C GLY A 191 23.38 3.36 -13.61
N ASP A 192 24.27 3.83 -12.76
CA ASP A 192 25.37 3.09 -12.13
C ASP A 192 24.94 2.34 -10.86
N THR A 193 23.71 2.51 -10.42
CA THR A 193 23.13 1.82 -9.27
C THR A 193 22.08 0.80 -9.70
N PRO A 194 21.78 -0.23 -8.91
CA PRO A 194 20.72 -1.19 -9.25
C PRO A 194 19.32 -0.58 -9.32
N TYR A 195 19.06 0.51 -8.58
CA TYR A 195 17.74 1.09 -8.40
C TYR A 195 17.50 2.30 -9.30
N VAL A 196 16.30 2.38 -9.88
CA VAL A 196 15.82 3.56 -10.62
C VAL A 196 15.84 4.80 -9.73
N PHE A 197 15.48 4.62 -8.47
CA PHE A 197 15.45 5.66 -7.45
C PHE A 197 16.44 5.31 -6.33
N ALA A 198 17.71 5.59 -6.55
CA ALA A 198 18.74 5.45 -5.52
C ALA A 198 18.71 6.64 -4.55
N PRO A 199 19.02 6.48 -3.26
CA PRO A 199 19.05 7.58 -2.33
C PRO A 199 20.21 8.53 -2.66
N LEU A 200 19.97 9.85 -2.65
CA LEU A 200 20.99 10.88 -2.91
C LEU A 200 21.93 11.11 -1.72
N ARG A 201 21.62 10.54 -0.57
CA ARG A 201 22.42 10.62 0.68
C ARG A 201 22.37 9.26 1.36
N GLU A 202 23.27 9.05 2.30
CA GLU A 202 23.21 7.86 3.15
C GLU A 202 21.81 7.66 3.73
N SER A 203 21.25 6.48 3.54
CA SER A 203 19.86 6.18 3.84
C SER A 203 19.74 4.77 4.44
N ARG A 204 18.72 4.58 5.27
CA ARG A 204 18.32 3.26 5.78
C ARG A 204 17.99 2.27 4.67
N PHE A 205 17.54 2.75 3.52
CA PHE A 205 17.15 1.92 2.38
C PHE A 205 18.13 2.13 1.22
N PRO A 206 18.43 1.09 0.44
CA PRO A 206 19.24 1.20 -0.77
C PRO A 206 18.50 1.89 -1.92
N HIS A 207 17.24 2.27 -1.73
CA HIS A 207 16.35 2.93 -2.66
C HIS A 207 15.66 4.13 -2.00
N LEU A 208 14.99 4.96 -2.77
CA LEU A 208 14.19 6.07 -2.27
C LEU A 208 13.16 5.60 -1.23
N ASP A 209 13.02 6.34 -0.14
CA ASP A 209 12.02 6.04 0.88
C ASP A 209 10.61 6.01 0.27
N PRO A 210 9.81 4.95 0.51
CA PRO A 210 8.44 4.84 0.00
C PRO A 210 7.50 5.98 0.43
N SER A 211 7.85 6.74 1.44
CA SER A 211 7.08 7.92 1.86
C SER A 211 7.36 9.16 1.01
N ALA A 212 8.43 9.17 0.21
CA ALA A 212 8.88 10.35 -0.53
C ALA A 212 7.80 10.98 -1.44
N PRO A 213 7.03 10.22 -2.25
CA PRO A 213 5.96 10.79 -3.05
C PRO A 213 4.86 11.46 -2.20
N ASN A 214 4.49 10.83 -1.07
CA ASN A 214 3.50 11.42 -0.15
C ASN A 214 4.04 12.66 0.57
N ASN A 215 5.33 12.67 0.91
CA ASN A 215 5.97 13.83 1.54
C ASN A 215 6.04 15.00 0.56
N PHE A 216 6.35 14.73 -0.71
CA PHE A 216 6.31 15.75 -1.76
C PHE A 216 4.88 16.30 -1.95
N LEU A 217 3.85 15.44 -2.13
CA LEU A 217 2.46 15.90 -2.22
C LEU A 217 2.05 16.75 -1.01
N ARG A 218 2.49 16.37 0.19
CA ARG A 218 2.22 17.15 1.40
C ARG A 218 2.89 18.52 1.38
N SER A 219 4.14 18.60 0.90
CA SER A 219 4.89 19.87 0.86
C SER A 219 4.31 20.87 -0.12
N ILE A 220 3.60 20.40 -1.16
CA ILE A 220 2.95 21.26 -2.16
C ILE A 220 1.45 21.49 -1.86
N GLY A 221 1.00 21.29 -0.62
CA GLY A 221 -0.35 21.66 -0.17
C GLY A 221 -1.38 20.53 -0.15
N TYR A 222 -1.03 19.31 -0.56
CA TYR A 222 -2.00 18.18 -0.63
C TYR A 222 -2.06 17.34 0.66
N LYS A 223 -1.61 17.89 1.80
CA LYS A 223 -1.82 17.24 3.10
C LYS A 223 -3.32 17.03 3.33
N ASP A 224 -3.69 15.77 3.65
CA ASP A 224 -5.07 15.35 3.91
C ASP A 224 -6.08 15.58 2.75
N VAL A 225 -5.61 16.03 1.59
CA VAL A 225 -6.39 16.23 0.35
C VAL A 225 -6.15 15.08 -0.63
N LEU A 226 -4.89 14.69 -0.82
CA LEU A 226 -4.51 13.60 -1.70
C LEU A 226 -3.37 12.80 -1.10
N ARG A 227 -3.46 11.48 -1.18
CA ARG A 227 -2.35 10.55 -0.94
C ARG A 227 -2.11 9.70 -2.17
N ALA A 228 -0.87 9.26 -2.35
CA ALA A 228 -0.48 8.33 -3.41
C ALA A 228 -1.41 7.11 -3.54
N HIS A 229 -1.96 6.60 -2.43
CA HIS A 229 -2.92 5.52 -2.45
C HIS A 229 -4.33 5.97 -2.89
N GLY A 230 -4.75 7.17 -2.48
CA GLY A 230 -6.03 7.76 -2.90
C GLY A 230 -6.08 8.09 -4.38
N TRP A 231 -4.94 8.43 -5.00
CA TRP A 231 -4.82 8.61 -6.44
C TRP A 231 -5.35 7.42 -7.26
N ARG A 232 -5.17 6.20 -6.75
CA ARG A 232 -5.67 5.00 -7.42
C ARG A 232 -7.21 4.98 -7.52
N SER A 233 -7.91 5.61 -6.57
CA SER A 233 -9.37 5.78 -6.67
C SER A 233 -9.72 6.78 -7.76
N THR A 234 -9.02 7.93 -7.84
CA THR A 234 -9.16 8.89 -8.93
C THR A 234 -8.93 8.21 -10.28
N ALA A 235 -7.84 7.48 -10.43
CA ALA A 235 -7.50 6.77 -11.66
C ALA A 235 -8.52 5.71 -12.06
N LEU A 236 -9.07 4.97 -11.08
CA LEU A 236 -10.11 3.97 -11.36
C LEU A 236 -11.40 4.62 -11.87
N THR A 237 -11.87 5.66 -11.18
CA THR A 237 -13.11 6.37 -11.56
C THR A 237 -12.93 7.05 -12.92
N THR A 238 -11.88 7.82 -13.11
CA THR A 238 -11.61 8.53 -14.39
C THR A 238 -11.36 7.56 -15.54
N GLY A 239 -10.62 6.46 -15.31
CA GLY A 239 -10.41 5.45 -16.35
C GLY A 239 -11.69 4.80 -16.85
N ILE A 240 -12.68 4.62 -15.96
CA ILE A 240 -14.00 4.11 -16.34
C ILE A 240 -14.85 5.24 -17.00
N ASP A 241 -14.98 6.37 -16.33
CA ASP A 241 -15.97 7.40 -16.68
C ASP A 241 -15.52 8.25 -17.87
N VAL A 242 -14.23 8.51 -18.04
CA VAL A 242 -13.68 9.39 -19.09
C VAL A 242 -13.10 8.58 -20.26
N LEU A 243 -12.35 7.50 -19.96
CA LEU A 243 -11.68 6.71 -21.00
C LEU A 243 -12.49 5.46 -21.40
N GLY A 244 -13.57 5.13 -20.73
CA GLY A 244 -14.43 3.98 -21.04
C GLY A 244 -13.72 2.62 -20.86
N VAL A 245 -12.67 2.55 -20.02
CA VAL A 245 -11.85 1.35 -19.85
C VAL A 245 -12.52 0.38 -18.88
N GLU A 246 -12.51 -0.91 -19.22
CA GLU A 246 -13.02 -1.96 -18.36
C GLU A 246 -12.35 -1.94 -16.98
N ARG A 247 -13.13 -2.01 -15.93
CA ARG A 247 -12.67 -2.02 -14.53
C ARG A 247 -11.59 -3.07 -14.27
N ASP A 248 -11.68 -4.25 -14.90
CA ASP A 248 -10.72 -5.33 -14.71
C ASP A 248 -9.34 -4.97 -15.29
N VAL A 249 -9.28 -4.33 -16.45
CA VAL A 249 -8.02 -3.84 -17.06
C VAL A 249 -7.32 -2.88 -16.10
N ILE A 250 -8.08 -1.91 -15.53
CA ILE A 250 -7.54 -0.94 -14.59
C ILE A 250 -7.08 -1.61 -13.29
N LYS A 251 -7.88 -2.51 -12.72
CA LYS A 251 -7.51 -3.27 -11.52
C LYS A 251 -6.24 -4.10 -11.73
N ARG A 252 -6.09 -4.76 -12.89
CA ARG A 252 -4.87 -5.50 -13.26
C ARG A 252 -3.67 -4.58 -13.38
N GLN A 253 -3.84 -3.42 -14.02
CA GLN A 253 -2.79 -2.41 -14.07
C GLN A 253 -2.37 -1.93 -12.68
N MET A 254 -3.29 -1.82 -11.75
CA MET A 254 -3.01 -1.53 -10.35
C MET A 254 -2.34 -2.69 -9.58
N GLY A 255 -2.12 -3.85 -10.20
CA GLY A 255 -1.53 -5.03 -9.58
C GLY A 255 -2.50 -5.82 -8.71
N HIS A 256 -3.80 -5.71 -8.91
CA HIS A 256 -4.76 -6.60 -8.28
C HIS A 256 -4.75 -7.96 -9.01
N LEU A 257 -4.82 -9.04 -8.26
CA LEU A 257 -5.07 -10.37 -8.80
C LEU A 257 -6.58 -10.57 -8.95
N PRO A 258 -7.00 -11.47 -9.86
CA PRO A 258 -8.40 -11.84 -10.00
C PRO A 258 -8.99 -12.27 -8.65
N GLU A 259 -10.24 -11.89 -8.39
CA GLU A 259 -10.93 -12.23 -7.16
C GLU A 259 -11.47 -13.67 -7.22
N GLY A 260 -11.33 -14.42 -6.12
CA GLY A 260 -11.79 -15.80 -5.98
C GLY A 260 -10.76 -16.85 -6.40
N LYS A 261 -10.76 -18.00 -5.67
CA LYS A 261 -9.81 -19.10 -5.91
C LYS A 261 -9.93 -19.68 -7.32
N VAL A 262 -11.14 -19.80 -7.82
CA VAL A 262 -11.43 -20.33 -9.17
C VAL A 262 -10.87 -19.39 -10.22
N ASN A 263 -11.16 -18.07 -10.13
CA ASN A 263 -10.67 -17.09 -11.09
C ASN A 263 -9.13 -16.99 -11.07
N GLN A 264 -8.48 -17.07 -9.90
CA GLN A 264 -7.02 -17.08 -9.81
C GLN A 264 -6.38 -18.31 -10.48
N ALA A 265 -7.06 -19.46 -10.47
CA ALA A 265 -6.56 -20.68 -11.09
C ALA A 265 -6.71 -20.67 -12.63
N TYR A 266 -7.78 -20.07 -13.13
CA TYR A 266 -8.13 -20.12 -14.57
C TYR A 266 -7.80 -18.84 -15.33
N ASP A 267 -7.86 -17.66 -14.69
CA ASP A 267 -7.60 -16.38 -15.35
C ASP A 267 -6.12 -15.98 -15.24
N LYS A 268 -5.32 -16.52 -16.15
CA LYS A 268 -3.90 -16.17 -16.31
C LYS A 268 -3.67 -15.04 -17.33
N ALA A 269 -4.74 -14.48 -17.89
CA ALA A 269 -4.62 -13.45 -18.90
C ALA A 269 -3.96 -12.18 -18.32
N LEU A 270 -2.85 -11.75 -18.89
CA LEU A 270 -2.15 -10.53 -18.51
C LEU A 270 -2.89 -9.27 -18.96
N ARG A 271 -3.70 -9.37 -20.03
CA ARG A 271 -4.36 -8.26 -20.73
C ARG A 271 -3.37 -7.13 -21.02
N LEU A 272 -2.16 -7.50 -21.45
CA LEU A 272 -1.05 -6.57 -21.53
C LEU A 272 -1.31 -5.49 -22.59
N GLU A 273 -1.87 -5.85 -23.72
CA GLU A 273 -2.19 -4.90 -24.80
C GLU A 273 -3.31 -3.93 -24.41
N ASP A 274 -4.36 -4.41 -23.75
CA ASP A 274 -5.42 -3.54 -23.23
C ASP A 274 -4.86 -2.55 -22.20
N ARG A 275 -3.95 -3.02 -21.36
CA ARG A 275 -3.28 -2.19 -20.35
C ARG A 275 -2.30 -1.21 -20.96
N ARG A 276 -1.59 -1.59 -22.04
CA ARG A 276 -0.72 -0.71 -22.81
C ARG A 276 -1.53 0.42 -23.45
N LYS A 277 -2.62 0.06 -24.11
CA LYS A 277 -3.54 1.06 -24.68
C LYS A 277 -4.07 2.00 -23.59
N PHE A 278 -4.56 1.44 -22.49
CA PHE A 278 -5.06 2.25 -21.36
C PHE A 278 -3.99 3.22 -20.82
N LEU A 279 -2.76 2.77 -20.62
CA LEU A 279 -1.70 3.63 -20.08
C LEU A 279 -1.28 4.72 -21.08
N ASN A 280 -1.27 4.46 -22.39
CA ASN A 280 -1.04 5.49 -23.38
C ASN A 280 -2.16 6.55 -23.34
N ASP A 281 -3.42 6.12 -23.47
CA ASP A 281 -4.57 7.03 -23.39
C ASP A 281 -4.58 7.84 -22.09
N TRP A 282 -4.19 7.21 -20.96
CA TRP A 282 -4.09 7.85 -19.66
C TRP A 282 -2.97 8.90 -19.57
N CYS A 283 -1.78 8.56 -20.06
CA CYS A 283 -0.64 9.49 -20.04
C CYS A 283 -0.88 10.68 -20.99
N ASP A 284 -1.49 10.45 -22.16
CA ASP A 284 -1.91 11.51 -23.08
C ASP A 284 -2.95 12.42 -22.43
N LEU A 285 -3.92 11.84 -21.71
CA LEU A 285 -4.91 12.61 -20.96
C LEU A 285 -4.26 13.46 -19.86
N LEU A 286 -3.25 12.94 -19.16
CA LEU A 286 -2.50 13.71 -18.16
C LEU A 286 -1.71 14.86 -18.82
N GLU A 287 -1.04 14.63 -19.95
CA GLU A 287 -0.34 15.69 -20.70
C GLU A 287 -1.27 16.80 -21.17
N GLN A 288 -2.42 16.45 -21.73
CA GLN A 288 -3.46 17.41 -22.13
C GLN A 288 -3.96 18.25 -20.96
N ASN A 289 -3.83 17.74 -19.73
CA ASN A 289 -4.25 18.41 -18.50
C ASN A 289 -3.06 19.01 -17.69
N GLY A 290 -1.89 19.13 -18.30
CA GLY A 290 -0.76 19.88 -17.73
C GLY A 290 0.35 19.02 -17.13
N LEU A 291 0.37 17.71 -17.34
CA LEU A 291 1.54 16.92 -17.00
C LEU A 291 2.71 17.32 -17.91
N VAL A 292 3.82 17.74 -17.31
CA VAL A 292 5.10 17.94 -17.99
C VAL A 292 6.07 16.91 -17.44
N VAL A 293 6.70 16.11 -18.29
CA VAL A 293 7.68 15.07 -17.93
C VAL A 293 9.09 15.61 -17.89
#